data_c124c16d1d3d7820bd91c324e1225b75
#
_entry.id   c124c16d1d3d7820bd91c324e1225b75
#
_cell.length_a   1.000
_cell.length_b   1.000
_cell.length_c   1.000
_cell.angle_alpha   90.00
_cell.angle_beta   90.00
_cell.angle_gamma   90.00
#
_symmetry.space_group_name_H-M   'P 1'
#
loop_
_entity.id
_entity.type
_entity.pdbx_description
1 polymer ?
#
loop_
_entity_poly.entity_id
_entity_poly.type
_entity_poly.pdbx_seq_one_letter_code
_entity_poly.pdbx_strand_id
1 'polypeptide(L)'
;YVLEDYVAKHGEVPEITTKVEEERVIEELLRDVLAKDPNHWHQVAKNIIGVSEETTTGVNRLLQMEKDGNLLFPAYNVNDSVTKSKFDNIYGCRESLADGLKRSLDVMVAGKTVVICGYGDVGRGCAQSMRGYGARVLVTEIDPICALQAAMEGFEVTTVENALSETHIFVTTTGNKDVITKEHMYGMKDQ
;
A
#
# COMPACT_ATOMS: atom_id res chain seq x y z
N TYR A 1 5.26 9.54 10.89
CA TYR A 1 6.24 8.70 11.56
C TYR A 1 7.67 9.17 11.34
N VAL A 2 8.14 9.27 10.09
CA VAL A 2 9.51 9.74 9.76
C VAL A 2 9.71 11.20 10.15
N LEU A 3 8.72 12.04 9.91
CA LEU A 3 8.78 13.47 10.24
C LEU A 3 8.68 13.71 11.75
N GLU A 4 7.83 12.95 12.45
CA GLU A 4 7.72 13.03 13.90
C GLU A 4 9.02 12.60 14.59
N ASP A 5 9.69 11.57 14.06
CA ASP A 5 11.02 11.13 14.51
C ASP A 5 12.07 12.24 14.32
N TYR A 6 12.08 12.88 13.14
CA TYR A 6 12.97 14.00 12.88
C TYR A 6 12.74 15.15 13.87
N VAL A 7 11.48 15.53 14.08
CA VAL A 7 11.11 16.60 15.01
C VAL A 7 11.50 16.24 16.45
N ALA A 8 11.31 14.99 16.86
CA ALA A 8 11.70 14.51 18.18
C ALA A 8 13.22 14.57 18.40
N LYS A 9 14.03 14.41 17.35
CA LYS A 9 15.49 14.51 17.41
C LYS A 9 16.00 15.94 17.41
N HIS A 10 15.45 16.79 16.55
CA HIS A 10 16.02 18.09 16.23
C HIS A 10 15.25 19.26 16.86
N GLY A 11 14.02 19.05 17.34
CA GLY A 11 13.16 20.09 17.92
C GLY A 11 12.59 21.06 16.89
N GLU A 12 12.75 20.77 15.60
CA GLU A 12 12.26 21.60 14.50
C GLU A 12 11.72 20.73 13.35
N VAL A 13 10.84 21.30 12.55
CA VAL A 13 10.36 20.67 11.31
C VAL A 13 11.33 21.05 10.19
N PRO A 14 11.79 20.10 9.35
CA PRO A 14 12.67 20.40 8.24
C PRO A 14 12.03 21.42 7.28
N GLU A 15 12.84 22.12 6.49
CA GLU A 15 12.30 22.99 5.44
C GLU A 15 11.47 22.18 4.45
N ILE A 16 10.33 22.75 4.04
CA ILE A 16 9.43 22.12 3.05
C ILE A 16 10.13 22.13 1.69
N THR A 17 10.73 21.02 1.32
CA THR A 17 11.35 20.83 0.01
C THR A 17 10.49 20.01 -0.93
N THR A 18 9.47 19.33 -0.38
CA THR A 18 8.59 18.45 -1.15
C THR A 18 7.57 19.22 -1.97
N LYS A 19 7.28 18.69 -3.16
CA LYS A 19 6.17 19.13 -4.01
C LYS A 19 4.90 18.29 -3.82
N VAL A 20 4.96 17.32 -2.92
CA VAL A 20 3.85 16.41 -2.62
C VAL A 20 2.93 17.08 -1.61
N GLU A 21 1.66 17.26 -1.98
CA GLU A 21 0.68 18.02 -1.17
C GLU A 21 0.46 17.38 0.21
N GLU A 22 0.38 16.05 0.27
CA GLU A 22 0.17 15.31 1.51
C GLU A 22 1.33 15.53 2.51
N GLU A 23 2.57 15.52 2.02
CA GLU A 23 3.75 15.77 2.86
C GLU A 23 3.75 17.20 3.38
N ARG A 24 3.37 18.17 2.55
CA ARG A 24 3.26 19.57 2.95
C ARG A 24 2.23 19.78 4.06
N VAL A 25 1.05 19.15 3.95
CA VAL A 25 0.01 19.22 4.97
C VAL A 25 0.49 18.62 6.30
N ILE A 26 1.22 17.51 6.26
CA ILE A 26 1.80 16.89 7.46
C ILE A 26 2.83 17.82 8.10
N GLU A 27 3.72 18.43 7.31
CA GLU A 27 4.72 19.35 7.83
C GLU A 27 4.10 20.60 8.46
N GLU A 28 3.04 21.16 7.85
CA GLU A 28 2.27 22.28 8.42
C GLU A 28 1.65 21.89 9.77
N LEU A 29 1.04 20.71 9.85
CA LEU A 29 0.48 20.18 11.11
C LEU A 29 1.55 20.04 12.20
N LEU A 30 2.72 19.50 11.85
CA LEU A 30 3.82 19.35 12.80
C LEU A 30 4.32 20.70 13.32
N ARG A 31 4.39 21.72 12.47
CA ARG A 31 4.72 23.11 12.88
C ARG A 31 3.71 23.69 13.83
N ASP A 32 2.42 23.47 13.56
CA ASP A 32 1.33 23.92 14.43
C ASP A 32 1.38 23.25 15.81
N VAL A 33 1.72 21.96 15.86
CA VAL A 33 1.90 21.23 17.13
C VAL A 33 3.08 21.77 17.89
N LEU A 34 4.24 21.97 17.24
CA LEU A 34 5.43 22.54 17.88
C LEU A 34 5.24 23.98 18.37
N ALA A 35 4.46 24.79 17.65
CA ALA A 35 4.14 26.15 18.09
C ALA A 35 3.32 26.19 19.36
N LYS A 36 2.48 25.18 19.59
CA LYS A 36 1.65 25.04 20.81
C LYS A 36 2.38 24.38 21.96
N ASP A 37 3.18 23.37 21.68
CA ASP A 37 3.99 22.62 22.67
C ASP A 37 5.33 22.21 22.04
N PRO A 38 6.40 22.99 22.22
CA PRO A 38 7.73 22.66 21.68
C PRO A 38 8.32 21.34 22.15
N ASN A 39 7.83 20.80 23.27
CA ASN A 39 8.33 19.56 23.85
C ASN A 39 7.46 18.34 23.53
N HIS A 40 6.38 18.53 22.78
CA HIS A 40 5.40 17.46 22.50
C HIS A 40 6.05 16.18 21.99
N TRP A 41 6.78 16.27 20.88
CA TRP A 41 7.40 15.10 20.25
C TRP A 41 8.53 14.50 21.07
N HIS A 42 9.29 15.30 21.79
CA HIS A 42 10.30 14.80 22.73
C HIS A 42 9.67 13.98 23.88
N GLN A 43 8.51 14.42 24.38
CA GLN A 43 7.78 13.70 25.42
C GLN A 43 7.18 12.40 24.87
N VAL A 44 6.62 12.43 23.67
CA VAL A 44 6.10 11.24 23.00
C VAL A 44 7.22 10.22 22.78
N ALA A 45 8.33 10.62 22.17
CA ALA A 45 9.47 9.74 21.91
C ALA A 45 10.06 9.13 23.19
N LYS A 46 10.13 9.88 24.27
CA LYS A 46 10.64 9.41 25.57
C LYS A 46 9.78 8.28 26.17
N ASN A 47 8.50 8.26 25.87
CA ASN A 47 7.56 7.28 26.42
C ASN A 47 7.34 6.06 25.51
N ILE A 48 7.84 6.09 24.27
CA ILE A 48 7.75 4.95 23.36
C ILE A 48 8.76 3.88 23.76
N ILE A 49 8.28 2.67 24.03
CA ILE A 49 9.10 1.50 24.32
C ILE A 49 9.54 0.82 23.04
N GLY A 50 8.69 0.87 22.02
CA GLY A 50 8.90 0.30 20.71
C GLY A 50 7.64 0.40 19.87
N VAL A 51 7.74 0.03 18.58
CA VAL A 51 6.62 0.02 17.64
C VAL A 51 6.52 -1.33 16.95
N SER A 52 5.31 -1.70 16.58
CA SER A 52 5.04 -2.83 15.68
C SER A 52 4.46 -2.29 14.38
N GLU A 53 4.97 -2.82 13.25
CA GLU A 53 4.53 -2.40 11.92
C GLU A 53 3.92 -3.58 11.18
N GLU A 54 2.72 -3.39 10.63
CA GLU A 54 1.91 -4.44 10.02
C GLU A 54 1.89 -4.41 8.50
N THR A 55 2.46 -3.38 7.85
CA THR A 55 2.35 -3.25 6.40
C THR A 55 3.69 -3.11 5.70
N THR A 56 3.79 -3.63 4.48
CA THR A 56 5.02 -3.62 3.66
C THR A 56 5.60 -2.21 3.50
N THR A 57 4.77 -1.20 3.24
CA THR A 57 5.23 0.18 3.04
C THR A 57 5.88 0.75 4.30
N GLY A 58 5.28 0.52 5.48
CA GLY A 58 5.83 0.95 6.76
C GLY A 58 7.11 0.20 7.12
N VAL A 59 7.14 -1.13 6.92
CA VAL A 59 8.36 -1.94 7.14
C VAL A 59 9.52 -1.41 6.29
N ASN A 60 9.31 -1.13 5.02
CA ASN A 60 10.36 -0.60 4.14
C ASN A 60 10.88 0.76 4.64
N ARG A 61 10.01 1.62 5.17
CA ARG A 61 10.42 2.90 5.77
C ARG A 61 11.24 2.70 7.03
N LEU A 62 10.83 1.80 7.91
CA LEU A 62 11.57 1.48 9.14
C LEU A 62 12.95 0.90 8.85
N LEU A 63 13.05 -0.02 7.88
CA LEU A 63 14.32 -0.57 7.42
C LEU A 63 15.26 0.51 6.85
N GLN A 64 14.69 1.47 6.11
CA GLN A 64 15.48 2.59 5.61
C GLN A 64 15.96 3.48 6.76
N MET A 65 15.10 3.79 7.74
CA MET A 65 15.49 4.58 8.92
C MET A 65 16.57 3.87 9.75
N GLU A 66 16.47 2.55 9.91
CA GLU A 66 17.51 1.75 10.59
C GLU A 66 18.86 1.84 9.84
N LYS A 67 18.84 1.64 8.54
CA LYS A 67 20.03 1.73 7.68
C LYS A 67 20.68 3.12 7.73
N ASP A 68 19.89 4.17 7.81
CA ASP A 68 20.36 5.55 7.90
C ASP A 68 20.74 5.97 9.34
N GLY A 69 20.61 5.07 10.31
CA GLY A 69 20.89 5.33 11.74
C GLY A 69 19.90 6.29 12.39
N ASN A 70 18.71 6.42 11.82
CA ASN A 70 17.68 7.38 12.24
C ASN A 70 16.56 6.79 13.08
N LEU A 71 16.52 5.48 13.27
CA LEU A 71 15.50 4.83 14.08
C LEU A 71 15.71 5.12 15.57
N LEU A 72 14.74 5.78 16.24
CA LEU A 72 14.86 6.21 17.64
C LEU A 72 14.59 5.10 18.66
N PHE A 73 13.79 4.12 18.30
CA PHE A 73 13.30 3.08 19.21
C PHE A 73 13.17 1.75 18.49
N PRO A 74 13.13 0.62 19.24
CA PRO A 74 12.96 -0.69 18.62
C PRO A 74 11.70 -0.78 17.76
N ALA A 75 11.84 -1.34 16.56
CA ALA A 75 10.74 -1.58 15.64
C ALA A 75 10.63 -3.08 15.35
N TYR A 76 9.41 -3.62 15.41
CA TYR A 76 9.12 -5.02 15.17
C TYR A 76 8.34 -5.17 13.87
N ASN A 77 8.93 -5.86 12.90
CA ASN A 77 8.26 -6.22 11.66
C ASN A 77 7.29 -7.37 11.90
N VAL A 78 6.03 -7.05 12.14
CA VAL A 78 4.94 -8.04 12.29
C VAL A 78 4.43 -8.49 10.92
N ASN A 79 4.54 -7.62 9.90
CA ASN A 79 4.05 -7.94 8.55
C ASN A 79 4.63 -9.22 7.98
N ASP A 80 5.95 -9.45 8.17
CA ASP A 80 6.64 -10.61 7.58
C ASP A 80 6.61 -11.85 8.49
N SER A 81 5.94 -11.77 9.63
CA SER A 81 5.60 -12.96 10.40
C SER A 81 4.74 -13.90 9.54
N VAL A 82 5.09 -15.20 9.54
CA VAL A 82 4.36 -16.21 8.76
C VAL A 82 2.87 -16.23 9.12
N THR A 83 2.55 -16.10 10.41
CA THR A 83 1.17 -16.08 10.91
C THR A 83 0.42 -14.78 10.61
N LYS A 84 1.11 -13.74 10.10
CA LYS A 84 0.48 -12.50 9.61
C LYS A 84 0.42 -12.51 8.08
N SER A 85 1.57 -12.55 7.39
CA SER A 85 1.64 -12.36 5.93
C SER A 85 0.92 -13.47 5.15
N LYS A 86 1.02 -14.72 5.60
CA LYS A 86 0.39 -15.86 4.93
C LYS A 86 -1.09 -16.05 5.30
N PHE A 87 -1.61 -15.23 6.20
CA PHE A 87 -3.01 -15.25 6.62
C PHE A 87 -3.71 -13.93 6.30
N ASP A 88 -3.40 -12.85 7.01
CA ASP A 88 -4.10 -11.58 6.83
C ASP A 88 -3.89 -10.98 5.42
N ASN A 89 -2.66 -10.97 4.91
CA ASN A 89 -2.40 -10.41 3.58
C ASN A 89 -3.12 -11.19 2.47
N ILE A 90 -3.34 -12.49 2.64
CA ILE A 90 -4.07 -13.33 1.68
C ILE A 90 -5.57 -13.31 1.97
N TYR A 91 -5.98 -13.86 3.11
CA TYR A 91 -7.39 -14.09 3.43
C TYR A 91 -8.12 -12.81 3.83
N GLY A 92 -7.46 -11.92 4.58
CA GLY A 92 -8.02 -10.64 4.95
C GLY A 92 -8.28 -9.75 3.73
N CYS A 93 -7.30 -9.62 2.84
CA CYS A 93 -7.48 -8.85 1.60
C CYS A 93 -8.43 -9.52 0.60
N ARG A 94 -8.50 -10.86 0.59
CA ARG A 94 -9.49 -11.61 -0.20
C ARG A 94 -10.92 -11.25 0.18
N GLU A 95 -11.18 -11.02 1.46
CA GLU A 95 -12.51 -10.64 1.96
C GLU A 95 -12.72 -9.14 1.85
N SER A 96 -11.77 -8.33 2.30
CA SER A 96 -11.91 -6.88 2.41
C SER A 96 -12.00 -6.17 1.05
N LEU A 97 -11.36 -6.68 -0.01
CA LEU A 97 -11.52 -6.10 -1.35
C LEU A 97 -12.98 -6.15 -1.80
N ALA A 98 -13.63 -7.31 -1.68
CA ALA A 98 -15.01 -7.46 -2.09
C ALA A 98 -15.96 -6.61 -1.23
N ASP A 99 -15.73 -6.58 0.09
CA ASP A 99 -16.50 -5.74 1.01
C ASP A 99 -16.33 -4.25 0.67
N GLY A 100 -15.11 -3.79 0.46
CA GLY A 100 -14.81 -2.41 0.09
C GLY A 100 -15.47 -1.98 -1.23
N LEU A 101 -15.36 -2.81 -2.27
CA LEU A 101 -16.02 -2.54 -3.56
C LEU A 101 -17.53 -2.44 -3.41
N LYS A 102 -18.17 -3.36 -2.68
CA LYS A 102 -19.62 -3.37 -2.49
C LYS A 102 -20.14 -2.22 -1.62
N ARG A 103 -19.35 -1.75 -0.67
CA ARG A 103 -19.70 -0.58 0.15
C ARG A 103 -19.51 0.74 -0.59
N SER A 104 -18.53 0.80 -1.49
CA SER A 104 -18.18 2.04 -2.19
C SER A 104 -18.91 2.21 -3.50
N LEU A 105 -19.25 1.11 -4.16
CA LEU A 105 -19.79 1.11 -5.52
C LEU A 105 -21.01 0.20 -5.59
N ASP A 106 -22.06 0.68 -6.24
CA ASP A 106 -23.26 -0.12 -6.55
C ASP A 106 -23.09 -0.82 -7.89
N VAL A 107 -22.13 -1.74 -7.96
CA VAL A 107 -21.81 -2.47 -9.19
C VAL A 107 -21.77 -3.98 -8.98
N MET A 108 -22.23 -4.70 -10.01
CA MET A 108 -22.09 -6.14 -10.09
C MET A 108 -20.65 -6.46 -10.55
N VAL A 109 -19.95 -7.31 -9.82
CA VAL A 109 -18.60 -7.78 -10.16
C VAL A 109 -18.63 -8.90 -11.19
N ALA A 110 -19.65 -9.76 -11.17
CA ALA A 110 -19.81 -10.84 -12.12
C ALA A 110 -19.83 -10.35 -13.57
N GLY A 111 -19.07 -11.03 -14.44
CA GLY A 111 -18.95 -10.68 -15.86
C GLY A 111 -18.04 -9.48 -16.17
N LYS A 112 -17.50 -8.80 -15.16
CA LYS A 112 -16.53 -7.72 -15.37
C LYS A 112 -15.12 -8.29 -15.56
N THR A 113 -14.28 -7.56 -16.31
CA THR A 113 -12.84 -7.80 -16.35
C THR A 113 -12.19 -6.99 -15.24
N VAL A 114 -11.40 -7.64 -14.40
CA VAL A 114 -10.68 -7.05 -13.27
C VAL A 114 -9.19 -7.29 -13.44
N VAL A 115 -8.38 -6.25 -13.38
CA VAL A 115 -6.92 -6.35 -13.35
C VAL A 115 -6.43 -6.23 -11.92
N ILE A 116 -5.63 -7.19 -11.49
CA ILE A 116 -4.90 -7.18 -10.23
C ILE A 116 -3.44 -6.88 -10.53
N CYS A 117 -2.97 -5.73 -10.10
CA CYS A 117 -1.58 -5.30 -10.25
C CYS A 117 -0.76 -5.78 -9.07
N GLY A 118 0.03 -6.83 -9.28
CA GLY A 118 0.79 -7.55 -8.28
C GLY A 118 0.22 -8.92 -7.96
N TYR A 119 1.09 -9.92 -7.74
CA TYR A 119 0.69 -11.29 -7.37
C TYR A 119 1.47 -11.83 -6.17
N GLY A 120 1.80 -10.93 -5.23
CA GLY A 120 2.23 -11.27 -3.88
C GLY A 120 1.06 -11.80 -3.05
N ASP A 121 1.20 -11.85 -1.74
CA ASP A 121 0.17 -12.39 -0.85
C ASP A 121 -1.18 -11.64 -0.99
N VAL A 122 -1.14 -10.31 -1.02
CA VAL A 122 -2.34 -9.46 -1.22
C VAL A 122 -2.97 -9.72 -2.60
N GLY A 123 -2.17 -9.68 -3.66
CA GLY A 123 -2.64 -9.86 -5.03
C GLY A 123 -3.30 -11.23 -5.24
N ARG A 124 -2.74 -12.27 -4.64
CA ARG A 124 -3.33 -13.62 -4.64
C ARG A 124 -4.71 -13.65 -4.03
N GLY A 125 -4.85 -13.10 -2.83
CA GLY A 125 -6.13 -13.02 -2.15
C GLY A 125 -7.16 -12.25 -2.98
N CYS A 126 -6.78 -11.09 -3.50
CA CYS A 126 -7.63 -10.24 -4.35
C CYS A 126 -8.05 -10.95 -5.65
N ALA A 127 -7.13 -11.61 -6.34
CA ALA A 127 -7.41 -12.33 -7.58
C ALA A 127 -8.41 -13.49 -7.37
N GLN A 128 -8.21 -14.27 -6.31
CA GLN A 128 -9.12 -15.34 -5.93
C GLN A 128 -10.51 -14.82 -5.56
N SER A 129 -10.57 -13.68 -4.85
CA SER A 129 -11.84 -13.04 -4.48
C SER A 129 -12.63 -12.63 -5.72
N MET A 130 -12.03 -11.87 -6.62
CA MET A 130 -12.71 -11.39 -7.84
C MET A 130 -13.13 -12.53 -8.75
N ARG A 131 -12.31 -13.57 -8.92
CA ARG A 131 -12.68 -14.78 -9.64
C ARG A 131 -13.86 -15.52 -8.98
N GLY A 132 -13.87 -15.57 -7.64
CA GLY A 132 -14.98 -16.16 -6.88
C GLY A 132 -16.32 -15.42 -7.07
N TYR A 133 -16.28 -14.13 -7.34
CA TYR A 133 -17.46 -13.32 -7.71
C TYR A 133 -17.82 -13.40 -9.21
N GLY A 134 -17.14 -14.22 -10.00
CA GLY A 134 -17.46 -14.41 -11.41
C GLY A 134 -16.86 -13.36 -12.35
N ALA A 135 -15.84 -12.64 -11.92
CA ALA A 135 -15.07 -11.76 -12.79
C ALA A 135 -14.07 -12.56 -13.65
N ARG A 136 -13.77 -12.05 -14.85
CA ARG A 136 -12.56 -12.41 -15.58
C ARG A 136 -11.39 -11.64 -14.97
N VAL A 137 -10.43 -12.34 -14.40
CA VAL A 137 -9.29 -11.74 -13.70
C VAL A 137 -8.04 -11.81 -14.55
N LEU A 138 -7.40 -10.68 -14.77
CA LEU A 138 -6.08 -10.52 -15.35
C LEU A 138 -5.10 -10.13 -14.24
N VAL A 139 -3.85 -10.53 -14.37
CA VAL A 139 -2.79 -10.22 -13.40
C VAL A 139 -1.65 -9.51 -14.11
N THR A 140 -1.13 -8.45 -13.50
CA THR A 140 0.14 -7.85 -13.93
C THR A 140 1.19 -8.05 -12.85
N GLU A 141 2.38 -8.51 -13.21
CA GLU A 141 3.43 -8.81 -12.24
C GLU A 141 4.82 -8.67 -12.89
N ILE A 142 5.75 -8.06 -12.17
CA ILE A 142 7.13 -7.88 -12.62
C ILE A 142 8.07 -9.00 -12.14
N ASP A 143 7.73 -9.64 -11.01
CA ASP A 143 8.48 -10.79 -10.52
C ASP A 143 8.11 -12.03 -11.35
N PRO A 144 9.08 -12.66 -12.07
CA PRO A 144 8.78 -13.78 -12.95
C PRO A 144 8.28 -15.02 -12.18
N ILE A 145 8.64 -15.19 -10.92
CA ILE A 145 8.19 -16.32 -10.10
C ILE A 145 6.72 -16.11 -9.72
N CYS A 146 6.35 -14.90 -9.25
CA CYS A 146 4.97 -14.58 -8.96
C CYS A 146 4.09 -14.60 -10.21
N ALA A 147 4.60 -14.12 -11.35
CA ALA A 147 3.91 -14.20 -12.65
C ALA A 147 3.65 -15.65 -13.08
N LEU A 148 4.66 -16.53 -12.94
CA LEU A 148 4.51 -17.95 -13.25
C LEU A 148 3.49 -18.62 -12.32
N GLN A 149 3.49 -18.27 -11.02
CA GLN A 149 2.49 -18.78 -10.08
C GLN A 149 1.07 -18.36 -10.48
N ALA A 150 0.89 -17.08 -10.89
CA ALA A 150 -0.41 -16.62 -11.38
C ALA A 150 -0.88 -17.42 -12.61
N ALA A 151 0.02 -17.65 -13.56
CA ALA A 151 -0.28 -18.46 -14.75
C ALA A 151 -0.63 -19.92 -14.39
N MET A 152 0.10 -20.54 -13.46
CA MET A 152 -0.18 -21.92 -13.00
C MET A 152 -1.51 -22.02 -12.24
N GLU A 153 -1.95 -20.93 -11.59
CA GLU A 153 -3.27 -20.87 -10.94
C GLU A 153 -4.41 -20.53 -11.93
N GLY A 154 -4.09 -20.41 -13.24
CA GLY A 154 -5.05 -20.21 -14.31
C GLY A 154 -5.48 -18.76 -14.52
N PHE A 155 -4.67 -17.80 -14.12
CA PHE A 155 -4.85 -16.39 -14.47
C PHE A 155 -4.09 -16.04 -15.74
N GLU A 156 -4.67 -15.17 -16.54
CA GLU A 156 -3.97 -14.55 -17.65
C GLU A 156 -3.00 -13.48 -17.10
N VAL A 157 -1.72 -13.60 -17.45
CA VAL A 157 -0.70 -12.63 -17.06
C VAL A 157 -0.44 -11.68 -18.25
N THR A 158 -0.51 -10.38 -17.98
CA THR A 158 -0.41 -9.33 -19.01
C THR A 158 0.28 -8.09 -18.45
N THR A 159 0.31 -7.00 -19.22
CA THR A 159 0.73 -5.67 -18.73
C THR A 159 -0.48 -4.77 -18.53
N VAL A 160 -0.30 -3.68 -17.77
CA VAL A 160 -1.36 -2.69 -17.54
C VAL A 160 -1.82 -2.12 -18.89
N GLU A 161 -0.86 -1.76 -19.75
CA GLU A 161 -1.11 -1.14 -21.07
C GLU A 161 -1.98 -2.02 -21.96
N ASN A 162 -1.70 -3.31 -21.98
CA ASN A 162 -2.46 -4.27 -22.80
C ASN A 162 -3.89 -4.46 -22.29
N ALA A 163 -4.09 -4.28 -20.99
CA ALA A 163 -5.38 -4.51 -20.34
C ALA A 163 -6.30 -3.29 -20.32
N LEU A 164 -5.79 -2.07 -20.58
CA LEU A 164 -6.52 -0.81 -20.39
C LEU A 164 -7.90 -0.80 -21.06
N SER A 165 -7.97 -1.18 -22.34
CA SER A 165 -9.18 -1.04 -23.16
C SER A 165 -10.28 -2.05 -22.82
N GLU A 166 -9.97 -3.14 -22.13
CA GLU A 166 -10.95 -4.17 -21.79
C GLU A 166 -11.32 -4.24 -20.31
N THR A 167 -10.55 -3.60 -19.43
CA THR A 167 -10.70 -3.68 -17.99
C THR A 167 -11.77 -2.72 -17.46
N HIS A 168 -12.55 -3.20 -16.52
CA HIS A 168 -13.58 -2.43 -15.83
C HIS A 168 -13.14 -1.99 -14.43
N ILE A 169 -12.30 -2.80 -13.76
CA ILE A 169 -11.85 -2.55 -12.39
C ILE A 169 -10.34 -2.80 -12.32
N PHE A 170 -9.59 -1.85 -11.83
CA PHE A 170 -8.15 -1.96 -11.56
C PHE A 170 -7.92 -1.99 -10.05
N VAL A 171 -7.12 -2.93 -9.58
CA VAL A 171 -6.77 -3.12 -8.17
C VAL A 171 -5.26 -3.16 -8.04
N THR A 172 -4.68 -2.20 -7.33
CA THR A 172 -3.24 -2.17 -7.06
C THR A 172 -2.94 -2.86 -5.73
N THR A 173 -1.95 -3.76 -5.72
CA THR A 173 -1.61 -4.59 -4.55
C THR A 173 -0.11 -4.69 -4.29
N THR A 174 0.69 -3.81 -4.90
CA THR A 174 2.16 -3.90 -4.87
C THR A 174 2.80 -3.19 -3.69
N GLY A 175 2.06 -2.34 -2.97
CA GLY A 175 2.64 -1.45 -1.96
C GLY A 175 3.57 -0.37 -2.52
N ASN A 176 3.53 -0.15 -3.84
CA ASN A 176 4.30 0.87 -4.55
C ASN A 176 3.40 1.98 -5.08
N LYS A 177 4.02 3.12 -5.40
CA LYS A 177 3.39 4.24 -6.09
C LYS A 177 3.50 4.09 -7.62
N ASP A 178 2.71 4.87 -8.33
CA ASP A 178 2.75 5.02 -9.79
C ASP A 178 2.53 3.70 -10.57
N VAL A 179 1.86 2.72 -9.96
CA VAL A 179 1.46 1.46 -10.62
C VAL A 179 0.43 1.73 -11.71
N ILE A 180 -0.52 2.60 -11.41
CA ILE A 180 -1.48 3.17 -12.36
C ILE A 180 -1.16 4.65 -12.49
N THR A 181 -0.75 5.09 -13.68
CA THR A 181 -0.40 6.47 -13.97
C THR A 181 -1.58 7.25 -14.54
N LYS A 182 -1.41 8.57 -14.66
CA LYS A 182 -2.40 9.43 -15.31
C LYS A 182 -2.64 9.03 -16.77
N GLU A 183 -1.60 8.64 -17.47
CA GLU A 183 -1.66 8.16 -18.87
C GLU A 183 -2.48 6.87 -18.96
N HIS A 184 -2.30 5.96 -18.00
CA HIS A 184 -3.14 4.76 -17.92
C HIS A 184 -4.62 5.12 -17.73
N MET A 185 -4.92 6.08 -16.83
CA MET A 185 -6.31 6.51 -16.58
C MET A 185 -6.99 7.07 -17.83
N TYR A 186 -6.26 7.80 -18.68
CA TYR A 186 -6.80 8.27 -19.95
C TYR A 186 -7.10 7.17 -20.96
N GLY A 187 -6.41 6.03 -20.86
CA GLY A 187 -6.63 4.86 -21.71
C GLY A 187 -7.70 3.89 -21.21
N MET A 188 -8.24 4.10 -19.99
CA MET A 188 -9.28 3.26 -19.42
C MET A 188 -10.62 3.49 -20.13
N LYS A 189 -11.50 2.49 -20.02
CA LYS A 189 -12.88 2.65 -20.47
C LYS A 189 -13.58 3.76 -19.71
N ASP A 190 -14.34 4.54 -20.41
CA ASP A 190 -15.40 5.37 -19.83
C ASP A 190 -16.59 4.48 -19.43
N GLN A 191 -17.17 4.73 -18.25
CA GLN A 191 -18.25 3.90 -17.69
C GLN A 191 -19.58 4.59 -17.76
#